data_d336b2a5346e14f8f4a70aa27df14148
#
_entry.id   d336b2a5346e14f8f4a70aa27df14148
#
_cell.length_a   1.000
_cell.length_b   1.000
_cell.length_c   1.000
_cell.angle_alpha   90.00
_cell.angle_beta   90.00
_cell.angle_gamma   90.00
#
_symmetry.space_group_name_H-M   'P 1'
#
loop_
_entity.id
_entity.type
_entity.pdbx_description
1 polymer ?
#
loop_
_entity_poly.entity_id
_entity_poly.type
_entity_poly.pdbx_seq_one_letter_code
_entity_poly.pdbx_strand_id
1 'polypeptide(L)'
;MWIEQGRHLLTVSLKMYSKGIFHRDIKPENILIKDNTIKLADFGSCRGIHSKQPFTEYIATRWYRSPECLLCDGIYNYKMDMWGGGCVLYEIISKVPLFPGSNELDQLHRIHAVVGTPAAKLLKKMLGYINRTFIWFLHNILNTHFVFCMCVCVCVCVCFSIDRTKANSPEYNFPPKDGTGIRALLPHVSNECIALLNALLTYDPDQR
;
A
#
# COMPACT_ATOMS: atom_id res chain seq x y z
N MET A 1 -7.68 0.75 26.76
CA MET A 1 -7.11 -0.55 26.34
C MET A 1 -6.84 -0.59 24.82
N TRP A 2 -7.85 -0.50 23.92
CA TRP A 2 -7.65 -0.64 22.46
C TRP A 2 -6.82 0.46 21.82
N ILE A 3 -7.00 1.72 22.20
CA ILE A 3 -6.21 2.87 21.73
C ILE A 3 -4.74 2.72 22.11
N GLU A 4 -4.47 2.18 23.29
CA GLU A 4 -3.12 1.96 23.78
C GLU A 4 -2.39 0.85 22.99
N GLN A 5 -3.08 -0.21 22.64
CA GLN A 5 -2.55 -1.26 21.77
C GLN A 5 -2.26 -0.72 20.35
N GLY A 6 -3.16 0.08 19.78
CA GLY A 6 -2.92 0.76 18.52
C GLY A 6 -1.70 1.70 18.58
N ARG A 7 -1.53 2.47 19.66
CA ARG A 7 -0.38 3.33 19.88
C ARG A 7 0.91 2.51 19.96
N HIS A 8 0.90 1.39 20.66
CA HIS A 8 2.07 0.50 20.75
C HIS A 8 2.48 -0.06 19.40
N LEU A 9 1.51 -0.52 18.57
CA LEU A 9 1.78 -1.01 17.22
C LEU A 9 2.45 0.06 16.36
N LEU A 10 1.90 1.28 16.34
CA LEU A 10 2.47 2.40 15.61
C LEU A 10 3.86 2.75 16.12
N THR A 11 4.07 2.72 17.44
CA THR A 11 5.39 2.96 18.03
C THR A 11 6.42 1.93 17.59
N VAL A 12 6.05 0.66 17.49
CA VAL A 12 6.95 -0.41 17.00
C VAL A 12 7.28 -0.18 15.52
N SER A 13 6.30 0.13 14.66
CA SER A 13 6.53 0.44 13.25
C SER A 13 7.43 1.67 13.07
N LEU A 14 7.22 2.74 13.85
CA LEU A 14 8.08 3.93 13.83
C LEU A 14 9.51 3.63 14.31
N LYS A 15 9.69 2.75 15.30
CA LYS A 15 11.03 2.29 15.74
C LYS A 15 11.73 1.51 14.63
N MET A 16 11.03 0.65 13.88
CA MET A 16 11.61 -0.04 12.72
C MET A 16 12.05 0.97 11.65
N TYR A 17 11.19 1.93 11.33
CA TYR A 17 11.52 3.00 10.39
C TYR A 17 12.75 3.80 10.83
N SER A 18 12.87 4.19 12.12
CA SER A 18 14.04 4.90 12.64
C SER A 18 15.34 4.09 12.57
N LYS A 19 15.24 2.75 12.40
CA LYS A 19 16.37 1.86 12.13
C LYS A 19 16.59 1.60 10.63
N GLY A 20 15.89 2.33 9.77
CA GLY A 20 16.06 2.26 8.32
C GLY A 20 15.38 1.08 7.66
N ILE A 21 14.41 0.44 8.31
CA ILE A 21 13.65 -0.72 7.78
C ILE A 21 12.15 -0.52 7.91
N PHE A 22 11.38 -1.18 7.04
CA PHE A 22 9.92 -1.26 7.13
C PHE A 22 9.44 -2.70 6.91
N HIS A 23 8.28 -3.03 7.49
CA HIS A 23 7.84 -4.41 7.68
C HIS A 23 7.23 -5.01 6.41
N ARG A 24 6.34 -4.28 5.74
CA ARG A 24 5.63 -4.64 4.51
C ARG A 24 4.50 -5.68 4.67
N ASP A 25 4.32 -6.27 5.85
CA ASP A 25 3.27 -7.26 6.09
C ASP A 25 2.64 -7.05 7.49
N ILE A 26 2.19 -5.81 7.77
CA ILE A 26 1.46 -5.48 9.00
C ILE A 26 0.05 -6.04 8.89
N LYS A 27 -0.25 -7.05 9.71
CA LYS A 27 -1.55 -7.72 9.82
C LYS A 27 -1.70 -8.36 11.19
N PRO A 28 -2.93 -8.73 11.63
CA PRO A 28 -3.17 -9.31 12.95
C PRO A 28 -2.32 -10.57 13.24
N GLU A 29 -2.13 -11.44 12.24
CA GLU A 29 -1.36 -12.69 12.38
C GLU A 29 0.11 -12.45 12.73
N ASN A 30 0.67 -11.30 12.34
CA ASN A 30 2.05 -10.92 12.61
C ASN A 30 2.20 -10.05 13.87
N ILE A 31 1.11 -9.86 14.64
CA ILE A 31 1.11 -9.07 15.86
C ILE A 31 0.95 -10.00 17.05
N LEU A 32 2.02 -10.15 17.82
CA LEU A 32 2.04 -10.94 19.03
C LEU A 32 1.85 -10.06 20.25
N ILE A 33 1.07 -10.52 21.21
CA ILE A 33 0.85 -9.84 22.49
C ILE A 33 1.35 -10.75 23.59
N LYS A 34 2.30 -10.23 24.38
CA LYS A 34 2.80 -10.89 25.60
C LYS A 34 2.95 -9.84 26.71
N ASP A 35 2.37 -10.11 27.86
CA ASP A 35 2.45 -9.25 29.05
C ASP A 35 2.09 -7.78 28.73
N ASN A 36 0.97 -7.56 28.01
CA ASN A 36 0.50 -6.26 27.49
C ASN A 36 1.48 -5.56 26.54
N THR A 37 2.53 -6.23 26.10
CA THR A 37 3.51 -5.69 25.14
C THR A 37 3.23 -6.25 23.77
N ILE A 38 3.09 -5.37 22.76
CA ILE A 38 2.99 -5.73 21.36
C ILE A 38 4.38 -5.96 20.77
N LYS A 39 4.52 -7.06 20.03
CA LYS A 39 5.71 -7.41 19.25
C LYS A 39 5.28 -7.75 17.85
N LEU A 40 6.03 -7.27 16.86
CA LEU A 40 5.88 -7.71 15.47
C LEU A 40 6.67 -9.00 15.26
N ALA A 41 6.12 -9.85 14.41
CA ALA A 41 6.70 -11.12 13.97
C ALA A 41 6.77 -11.17 12.45
N ASP A 42 7.46 -12.18 11.89
CA ASP A 42 7.62 -12.41 10.46
C ASP A 42 8.31 -11.27 9.72
N PHE A 43 9.61 -11.15 9.91
CA PHE A 43 10.46 -10.16 9.24
C PHE A 43 10.90 -10.58 7.83
N GLY A 44 10.38 -11.69 7.28
CA GLY A 44 10.74 -12.22 5.96
C GLY A 44 10.48 -11.24 4.81
N SER A 45 9.47 -10.39 4.98
CA SER A 45 9.09 -9.37 3.99
C SER A 45 9.80 -8.03 4.17
N CYS A 46 10.55 -7.80 5.25
CA CYS A 46 11.19 -6.51 5.54
C CYS A 46 12.14 -6.05 4.45
N ARG A 47 12.22 -4.72 4.27
CA ARG A 47 13.18 -4.06 3.37
C ARG A 47 13.77 -2.82 4.03
N GLY A 48 14.97 -2.46 3.57
CA GLY A 48 15.57 -1.17 3.91
C GLY A 48 14.84 -0.03 3.22
N ILE A 49 14.69 1.11 3.90
CA ILE A 49 14.01 2.29 3.35
C ILE A 49 14.74 2.88 2.12
N HIS A 50 16.04 2.60 1.97
CA HIS A 50 16.87 3.01 0.84
C HIS A 50 17.08 1.89 -0.20
N SER A 51 16.38 0.75 -0.04
CA SER A 51 16.47 -0.34 -1.02
C SER A 51 15.92 0.09 -2.37
N LYS A 52 16.51 -0.47 -3.44
CA LYS A 52 16.07 -0.18 -4.81
C LYS A 52 14.65 -0.70 -5.06
N GLN A 53 13.84 0.14 -5.66
CA GLN A 53 12.51 -0.21 -6.19
C GLN A 53 12.64 -0.67 -7.67
N PRO A 54 11.67 -1.39 -8.23
CA PRO A 54 10.40 -1.81 -7.61
C PRO A 54 10.59 -2.96 -6.60
N PHE A 55 9.73 -2.97 -5.58
CA PHE A 55 9.65 -4.09 -4.64
C PHE A 55 8.74 -5.19 -5.19
N THR A 56 8.85 -6.40 -4.63
CA THR A 56 7.92 -7.49 -4.95
C THR A 56 6.48 -7.12 -4.60
N GLU A 57 5.56 -7.29 -5.56
CA GLU A 57 4.14 -6.98 -5.40
C GLU A 57 3.41 -8.03 -4.57
N TYR A 58 3.79 -9.30 -4.72
CA TYR A 58 3.11 -10.41 -4.08
C TYR A 58 3.54 -10.57 -2.63
N ILE A 59 2.71 -10.06 -1.72
CA ILE A 59 2.77 -10.32 -0.28
C ILE A 59 1.39 -10.88 0.11
N ALA A 60 1.35 -12.00 0.83
CA ALA A 60 0.23 -12.93 0.97
C ALA A 60 -1.18 -12.33 1.14
N THR A 61 -1.44 -11.55 2.17
CA THR A 61 -2.80 -11.03 2.43
C THR A 61 -2.95 -9.59 1.96
N ARG A 62 -3.93 -9.32 1.08
CA ARG A 62 -4.12 -7.97 0.51
C ARG A 62 -5.01 -7.03 1.32
N TRP A 63 -5.71 -7.52 2.34
CA TRP A 63 -6.68 -6.74 3.13
C TRP A 63 -6.08 -5.52 3.85
N TYR A 64 -4.79 -5.59 4.14
CA TYR A 64 -4.03 -4.55 4.85
C TYR A 64 -3.09 -3.76 3.93
N ARG A 65 -3.14 -4.02 2.61
CA ARG A 65 -2.32 -3.30 1.63
C ARG A 65 -2.84 -1.90 1.36
N SER A 66 -1.92 -0.97 1.33
CA SER A 66 -2.21 0.42 0.98
C SER A 66 -2.51 0.60 -0.52
N PRO A 67 -3.25 1.66 -0.90
CA PRO A 67 -3.56 1.94 -2.30
C PRO A 67 -2.34 1.98 -3.21
N GLU A 68 -1.24 2.59 -2.76
CA GLU A 68 0.01 2.66 -3.53
C GLU A 68 0.63 1.29 -3.80
N CYS A 69 0.47 0.32 -2.87
CA CYS A 69 0.92 -1.05 -3.11
C CYS A 69 0.09 -1.80 -4.15
N LEU A 70 -1.17 -1.39 -4.34
CA LEU A 70 -2.09 -2.00 -5.30
C LEU A 70 -1.99 -1.34 -6.68
N LEU A 71 -1.59 -0.05 -6.75
CA LEU A 71 -1.63 0.77 -7.95
C LEU A 71 -0.26 1.03 -8.59
N CYS A 72 0.82 1.01 -7.81
CA CYS A 72 2.12 1.54 -8.25
C CYS A 72 3.16 0.47 -8.59
N ASP A 73 2.77 -0.78 -8.83
CA ASP A 73 3.62 -1.90 -9.30
C ASP A 73 4.99 -1.98 -8.59
N GLY A 74 4.95 -2.00 -7.26
CA GLY A 74 6.14 -2.10 -6.42
C GLY A 74 6.83 -0.76 -6.09
N ILE A 75 6.27 0.37 -6.50
CA ILE A 75 6.76 1.72 -6.14
C ILE A 75 6.00 2.24 -4.92
N TYR A 76 6.49 1.96 -3.74
CA TYR A 76 5.92 2.39 -2.47
C TYR A 76 7.02 2.53 -1.40
N ASN A 77 6.69 3.07 -0.24
CA ASN A 77 7.64 3.28 0.85
C ASN A 77 7.06 2.80 2.20
N TYR A 78 7.78 3.07 3.28
CA TYR A 78 7.41 2.68 4.65
C TYR A 78 6.03 3.18 5.12
N LYS A 79 5.44 4.18 4.45
CA LYS A 79 4.11 4.70 4.78
C LYS A 79 3.00 3.64 4.57
N MET A 80 3.28 2.59 3.78
CA MET A 80 2.37 1.45 3.67
C MET A 80 2.14 0.74 5.01
N ASP A 81 3.14 0.68 5.89
CA ASP A 81 2.99 0.09 7.21
C ASP A 81 2.06 0.91 8.11
N MET A 82 2.02 2.23 7.93
CA MET A 82 1.07 3.11 8.63
C MET A 82 -0.37 2.81 8.21
N TRP A 83 -0.62 2.59 6.92
CA TRP A 83 -1.92 2.14 6.43
C TRP A 83 -2.32 0.78 7.03
N GLY A 84 -1.42 -0.21 6.97
CA GLY A 84 -1.65 -1.52 7.59
C GLY A 84 -1.98 -1.41 9.08
N GLY A 85 -1.24 -0.56 9.80
CA GLY A 85 -1.51 -0.24 11.20
C GLY A 85 -2.90 0.38 11.42
N GLY A 86 -3.35 1.24 10.51
CA GLY A 86 -4.70 1.81 10.51
C GLY A 86 -5.79 0.75 10.32
N CYS A 87 -5.59 -0.17 9.36
CA CYS A 87 -6.51 -1.29 9.13
C CYS A 87 -6.62 -2.20 10.37
N VAL A 88 -5.48 -2.55 10.97
CA VAL A 88 -5.44 -3.36 12.20
C VAL A 88 -6.11 -2.65 13.37
N LEU A 89 -5.84 -1.35 13.55
CA LEU A 89 -6.49 -0.56 14.62
C LEU A 89 -8.01 -0.54 14.44
N TYR A 90 -8.51 -0.34 13.22
CA TYR A 90 -9.93 -0.43 12.93
C TYR A 90 -10.49 -1.81 13.31
N GLU A 91 -9.83 -2.89 12.89
CA GLU A 91 -10.29 -4.27 13.13
C GLU A 91 -10.28 -4.62 14.63
N ILE A 92 -9.31 -4.14 15.40
CA ILE A 92 -9.29 -4.29 16.86
C ILE A 92 -10.55 -3.67 17.48
N ILE A 93 -11.02 -2.54 16.97
CA ILE A 93 -12.17 -1.80 17.50
C ILE A 93 -13.47 -2.42 17.02
N SER A 94 -13.61 -2.68 15.72
CA SER A 94 -14.83 -3.14 15.06
C SER A 94 -15.07 -4.65 15.18
N LYS A 95 -14.00 -5.44 15.41
CA LYS A 95 -13.93 -6.91 15.36
C LYS A 95 -14.14 -7.52 13.96
N VAL A 96 -14.08 -6.68 12.93
CA VAL A 96 -14.16 -7.12 11.53
C VAL A 96 -13.11 -6.39 10.69
N PRO A 97 -12.53 -7.03 9.65
CA PRO A 97 -11.59 -6.37 8.77
C PRO A 97 -12.23 -5.19 8.05
N LEU A 98 -11.48 -4.10 7.85
CA LEU A 98 -11.99 -2.89 7.19
C LEU A 98 -12.18 -3.12 5.68
N PHE A 99 -11.23 -3.75 5.00
CA PHE A 99 -11.21 -3.94 3.55
C PHE A 99 -10.97 -5.40 3.15
N PRO A 100 -11.93 -6.32 3.35
CA PRO A 100 -11.77 -7.74 3.03
C PRO A 100 -11.97 -8.00 1.52
N GLY A 101 -11.06 -7.55 0.67
CA GLY A 101 -11.11 -7.72 -0.78
C GLY A 101 -10.76 -9.14 -1.25
N SER A 102 -11.49 -9.66 -2.22
CA SER A 102 -11.29 -10.97 -2.85
C SER A 102 -10.16 -10.95 -3.88
N ASN A 103 -9.97 -9.82 -4.56
CA ASN A 103 -8.90 -9.56 -5.53
C ASN A 103 -8.46 -8.09 -5.44
N GLU A 104 -7.50 -7.66 -6.27
CA GLU A 104 -6.96 -6.29 -6.21
C GLU A 104 -7.99 -5.22 -6.54
N LEU A 105 -8.82 -5.44 -7.55
CA LEU A 105 -9.87 -4.50 -7.93
C LEU A 105 -10.96 -4.41 -6.87
N ASP A 106 -11.42 -5.54 -6.32
CA ASP A 106 -12.37 -5.54 -5.20
C ASP A 106 -11.79 -4.84 -3.97
N GLN A 107 -10.49 -5.04 -3.70
CA GLN A 107 -9.79 -4.34 -2.62
C GLN A 107 -9.85 -2.82 -2.81
N LEU A 108 -9.52 -2.33 -4.01
CA LEU A 108 -9.60 -0.89 -4.35
C LEU A 108 -11.04 -0.37 -4.28
N HIS A 109 -12.02 -1.13 -4.77
CA HIS A 109 -13.44 -0.75 -4.67
C HIS A 109 -13.89 -0.60 -3.21
N ARG A 110 -13.48 -1.49 -2.31
CA ARG A 110 -13.77 -1.40 -0.88
C ARG A 110 -13.10 -0.19 -0.23
N ILE A 111 -11.86 0.08 -0.59
CA ILE A 111 -11.15 1.29 -0.14
C ILE A 111 -11.90 2.54 -0.60
N HIS A 112 -12.27 2.63 -1.88
CA HIS A 112 -13.00 3.77 -2.43
C HIS A 112 -14.41 3.92 -1.83
N ALA A 113 -15.04 2.82 -1.42
CA ALA A 113 -16.35 2.88 -0.75
C ALA A 113 -16.28 3.58 0.62
N VAL A 114 -15.17 3.48 1.33
CA VAL A 114 -14.99 4.05 2.67
C VAL A 114 -14.24 5.38 2.62
N VAL A 115 -13.10 5.44 1.93
CA VAL A 115 -12.21 6.60 1.91
C VAL A 115 -12.59 7.59 0.81
N GLY A 116 -13.30 7.14 -0.22
CA GLY A 116 -13.60 7.89 -1.44
C GLY A 116 -12.59 7.62 -2.55
N THR A 117 -12.98 7.93 -3.78
CA THR A 117 -12.08 7.89 -4.93
C THR A 117 -11.13 9.09 -4.87
N PRO A 118 -9.81 8.90 -4.98
CA PRO A 118 -8.87 10.01 -4.93
C PRO A 118 -9.03 10.93 -6.14
N ALA A 119 -8.59 12.18 -6.02
CA ALA A 119 -8.58 13.12 -7.14
C ALA A 119 -7.83 12.50 -8.34
N ALA A 120 -8.35 12.74 -9.55
CA ALA A 120 -7.80 12.19 -10.80
C ALA A 120 -6.29 12.47 -10.97
N LYS A 121 -5.80 13.62 -10.47
CA LYS A 121 -4.37 13.97 -10.49
C LYS A 121 -3.54 13.00 -9.63
N LEU A 122 -4.02 12.62 -8.44
CA LEU A 122 -3.35 11.69 -7.55
C LEU A 122 -3.36 10.27 -8.13
N LEU A 123 -4.51 9.84 -8.65
CA LEU A 123 -4.64 8.53 -9.30
C LEU A 123 -3.70 8.41 -10.51
N LYS A 124 -3.65 9.43 -11.37
CA LYS A 124 -2.70 9.48 -12.50
C LYS A 124 -1.25 9.49 -12.03
N LYS A 125 -0.92 10.18 -10.93
CA LYS A 125 0.43 10.14 -10.34
C LYS A 125 0.79 8.71 -9.94
N MET A 126 -0.09 8.00 -9.24
CA MET A 126 0.14 6.62 -8.78
C MET A 126 0.28 5.64 -9.95
N LEU A 127 -0.63 5.67 -10.90
CA LEU A 127 -0.58 4.83 -12.11
C LEU A 127 0.59 5.20 -13.05
N GLY A 128 1.04 6.44 -13.03
CA GLY A 128 2.12 6.95 -13.88
C GLY A 128 3.54 6.62 -13.39
N TYR A 129 3.71 6.07 -12.19
CA TYR A 129 5.04 5.62 -11.71
C TYR A 129 5.62 4.50 -12.59
N ILE A 130 4.79 3.66 -13.17
CA ILE A 130 5.16 2.57 -14.07
C ILE A 130 5.94 3.09 -15.28
N ASN A 131 5.46 4.14 -15.94
CA ASN A 131 6.10 4.69 -17.13
C ASN A 131 7.52 5.24 -16.87
N ARG A 132 7.76 5.80 -15.68
CA ARG A 132 9.08 6.38 -15.33
C ARG A 132 10.14 5.31 -15.06
N THR A 133 9.79 4.27 -14.32
CA THR A 133 10.71 3.17 -14.00
C THR A 133 11.07 2.40 -15.27
N PHE A 134 10.10 2.21 -16.14
CA PHE A 134 10.27 1.52 -17.42
C PHE A 134 11.15 2.31 -18.41
N ILE A 135 10.92 3.61 -18.55
CA ILE A 135 11.76 4.49 -19.38
C ILE A 135 13.20 4.53 -18.85
N TRP A 136 13.39 4.58 -17.53
CA TRP A 136 14.70 4.53 -16.90
C TRP A 136 15.41 3.19 -17.15
N PHE A 137 14.67 2.06 -17.05
CA PHE A 137 15.19 0.72 -17.33
C PHE A 137 15.60 0.56 -18.80
N LEU A 138 14.78 1.04 -19.74
CA LEU A 138 15.11 1.07 -21.17
C LEU A 138 16.34 1.94 -21.44
N HIS A 139 16.42 3.11 -20.85
CA HIS A 139 17.56 4.01 -21.01
C HIS A 139 18.87 3.37 -20.52
N ASN A 140 18.84 2.64 -19.41
CA ASN A 140 20.03 1.93 -18.91
C ASN A 140 20.39 0.69 -19.74
N ILE A 141 19.41 -0.04 -20.30
CA ILE A 141 19.69 -1.16 -21.22
C ILE A 141 20.27 -0.67 -22.53
N LEU A 142 19.76 0.41 -23.11
CA LEU A 142 20.22 0.96 -24.38
C LEU A 142 21.64 1.54 -24.30
N ASN A 143 22.09 1.96 -23.12
CA ASN A 143 23.45 2.46 -22.89
C ASN A 143 24.51 1.36 -22.67
N THR A 144 24.12 0.10 -22.56
CA THR A 144 25.07 -1.02 -22.49
C THR A 144 25.21 -1.67 -23.87
N HIS A 145 26.37 -1.48 -24.52
CA HIS A 145 26.71 -1.86 -25.89
C HIS A 145 26.59 -3.35 -26.29
N PHE A 146 25.88 -4.20 -25.55
CA PHE A 146 25.92 -5.66 -25.75
C PHE A 146 24.65 -6.31 -26.30
N VAL A 147 23.66 -5.60 -26.85
CA VAL A 147 22.33 -6.22 -27.06
C VAL A 147 21.66 -5.86 -28.37
N PHE A 148 22.25 -6.13 -29.52
CA PHE A 148 21.51 -5.97 -30.80
C PHE A 148 20.53 -7.14 -31.08
N CYS A 149 20.78 -8.35 -30.59
CA CYS A 149 19.92 -9.51 -30.84
C CYS A 149 18.84 -9.73 -29.75
N MET A 150 19.11 -9.33 -28.49
CA MET A 150 18.10 -9.37 -27.42
C MET A 150 17.12 -8.18 -27.48
N CYS A 151 17.48 -7.07 -28.12
CA CYS A 151 16.62 -5.89 -28.24
C CYS A 151 15.29 -6.18 -28.92
N VAL A 152 15.23 -7.03 -29.96
CA VAL A 152 13.97 -7.31 -30.67
C VAL A 152 13.04 -8.14 -29.80
N CYS A 153 13.52 -9.18 -29.11
CA CYS A 153 12.67 -9.96 -28.18
C CYS A 153 12.26 -9.15 -26.96
N VAL A 154 13.19 -8.34 -26.38
CA VAL A 154 12.88 -7.45 -25.25
C VAL A 154 11.93 -6.34 -25.69
N CYS A 155 12.11 -5.70 -26.86
CA CYS A 155 11.16 -4.71 -27.38
C CYS A 155 9.77 -5.30 -27.63
N VAL A 156 9.65 -6.52 -28.17
CA VAL A 156 8.36 -7.18 -28.38
C VAL A 156 7.72 -7.56 -27.06
N CYS A 157 8.45 -8.18 -26.12
CA CYS A 157 7.94 -8.48 -24.78
C CYS A 157 7.56 -7.20 -24.01
N VAL A 158 8.32 -6.14 -24.19
CA VAL A 158 8.16 -4.85 -23.57
C VAL A 158 6.98 -4.06 -24.15
N CYS A 159 6.81 -4.04 -25.48
CA CYS A 159 5.61 -3.47 -26.13
C CYS A 159 4.34 -4.23 -25.72
N PHE A 160 4.41 -5.55 -25.59
CA PHE A 160 3.30 -6.37 -25.05
C PHE A 160 3.01 -6.12 -23.56
N SER A 161 4.02 -5.71 -22.79
CA SER A 161 3.85 -5.36 -21.37
C SER A 161 3.33 -3.93 -21.16
N ILE A 162 3.64 -2.99 -22.09
CA ILE A 162 3.15 -1.59 -22.04
C ILE A 162 1.63 -1.54 -22.23
N ASP A 163 1.06 -2.39 -23.10
CA ASP A 163 -0.39 -2.46 -23.33
C ASP A 163 -1.17 -3.05 -22.12
N ARG A 164 -0.46 -3.67 -21.16
CA ARG A 164 -1.05 -4.28 -19.95
C ARG A 164 -0.78 -3.49 -18.68
N THR A 165 -0.31 -2.24 -18.77
CA THR A 165 -0.14 -1.43 -17.55
C THR A 165 -1.50 -1.12 -16.94
N LYS A 166 -1.60 -1.19 -15.62
CA LYS A 166 -2.81 -0.82 -14.86
C LYS A 166 -3.34 0.55 -15.28
N ALA A 167 -2.43 1.48 -15.68
CA ALA A 167 -2.78 2.81 -16.15
C ALA A 167 -3.66 2.85 -17.41
N ASN A 168 -3.50 1.88 -18.31
CA ASN A 168 -4.22 1.81 -19.59
C ASN A 168 -5.37 0.79 -19.56
N SER A 169 -5.51 0.03 -18.47
CA SER A 169 -6.62 -0.92 -18.32
C SER A 169 -7.91 -0.18 -17.97
N PRO A 170 -9.01 -0.41 -18.72
CA PRO A 170 -10.31 0.18 -18.40
C PRO A 170 -10.83 -0.21 -17.01
N GLU A 171 -10.35 -1.32 -16.45
CA GLU A 171 -10.70 -1.80 -15.12
C GLU A 171 -10.21 -0.88 -13.99
N TYR A 172 -9.15 -0.08 -14.22
CA TYR A 172 -8.61 0.90 -13.27
C TYR A 172 -9.16 2.32 -13.49
N ASN A 173 -10.20 2.46 -14.30
CA ASN A 173 -10.92 3.72 -14.45
C ASN A 173 -12.02 3.82 -13.38
N PHE A 174 -11.67 4.35 -12.21
CA PHE A 174 -12.60 4.49 -11.09
C PHE A 174 -13.42 5.77 -11.23
N PRO A 175 -14.77 5.67 -11.27
CA PRO A 175 -15.62 6.85 -11.24
C PRO A 175 -15.47 7.59 -9.90
N PRO A 176 -15.62 8.92 -9.88
CA PRO A 176 -15.66 9.68 -8.63
C PRO A 176 -16.75 9.13 -7.70
N LYS A 177 -16.37 8.82 -6.46
CA LYS A 177 -17.25 8.31 -5.43
C LYS A 177 -16.89 8.93 -4.10
N ASP A 178 -17.86 9.51 -3.43
CA ASP A 178 -17.71 9.93 -2.05
C ASP A 178 -17.64 8.71 -1.13
N GLY A 179 -16.67 8.70 -0.21
CA GLY A 179 -16.54 7.64 0.78
C GLY A 179 -17.56 7.80 1.90
N THR A 180 -17.99 6.67 2.49
CA THR A 180 -18.85 6.70 3.66
C THR A 180 -18.17 7.31 4.89
N GLY A 181 -16.83 7.30 4.89
CA GLY A 181 -16.00 7.74 6.02
C GLY A 181 -15.96 6.75 7.19
N ILE A 182 -14.86 6.78 7.94
CA ILE A 182 -14.65 5.91 9.11
C ILE A 182 -15.66 6.19 10.22
N ARG A 183 -16.09 7.46 10.38
CA ARG A 183 -17.07 7.85 11.40
C ARG A 183 -18.41 7.10 11.27
N ALA A 184 -18.87 6.90 10.04
CA ALA A 184 -20.13 6.16 9.80
C ALA A 184 -20.05 4.69 10.24
N LEU A 185 -18.85 4.09 10.12
CA LEU A 185 -18.59 2.70 10.49
C LEU A 185 -18.37 2.53 12.02
N LEU A 186 -17.89 3.56 12.70
CA LEU A 186 -17.55 3.56 14.13
C LEU A 186 -18.18 4.75 14.87
N PRO A 187 -19.53 4.82 14.94
CA PRO A 187 -20.21 5.99 15.52
C PRO A 187 -19.97 6.17 17.02
N HIS A 188 -19.65 5.10 17.73
CA HIS A 188 -19.45 5.06 19.20
C HIS A 188 -18.00 5.39 19.64
N VAL A 189 -17.09 5.62 18.70
CA VAL A 189 -15.67 5.84 19.00
C VAL A 189 -15.38 7.34 19.16
N SER A 190 -14.40 7.69 20.02
CA SER A 190 -14.02 9.08 20.27
C SER A 190 -13.52 9.80 19.03
N ASN A 191 -13.61 11.14 19.00
CA ASN A 191 -13.17 11.94 17.86
C ASN A 191 -11.68 11.82 17.61
N GLU A 192 -10.87 11.72 18.66
CA GLU A 192 -9.41 11.57 18.58
C GLU A 192 -9.02 10.25 17.90
N CYS A 193 -9.73 9.16 18.22
CA CYS A 193 -9.51 7.87 17.60
C CYS A 193 -9.89 7.89 16.12
N ILE A 194 -11.01 8.52 15.77
CA ILE A 194 -11.41 8.70 14.36
C ILE A 194 -10.40 9.59 13.60
N ALA A 195 -9.91 10.65 14.23
CA ALA A 195 -8.89 11.50 13.62
C ALA A 195 -7.59 10.72 13.35
N LEU A 196 -7.16 9.88 14.30
CA LEU A 196 -6.02 8.99 14.12
C LEU A 196 -6.24 7.99 12.96
N LEU A 197 -7.40 7.32 12.92
CA LEU A 197 -7.73 6.40 11.84
C LEU A 197 -7.74 7.09 10.47
N ASN A 198 -8.33 8.28 10.38
CA ASN A 198 -8.34 9.05 9.13
C ASN A 198 -6.92 9.45 8.69
N ALA A 199 -6.05 9.83 9.62
CA ALA A 199 -4.65 10.15 9.32
C ALA A 199 -3.88 8.94 8.79
N LEU A 200 -4.05 7.76 9.42
CA LEU A 200 -3.41 6.51 9.02
C LEU A 200 -3.95 5.97 7.68
N LEU A 201 -5.24 6.18 7.40
CA LEU A 201 -5.95 5.69 6.22
C LEU A 201 -6.10 6.80 5.15
N THR A 202 -5.26 7.83 5.20
CA THR A 202 -5.18 8.83 4.13
C THR A 202 -4.70 8.17 2.85
N TYR A 203 -5.40 8.43 1.74
CA TYR A 203 -5.13 7.79 0.45
C TYR A 203 -3.74 8.15 -0.10
N ASP A 204 -3.35 9.43 -0.03
CA ASP A 204 -2.04 9.90 -0.44
C ASP A 204 -0.97 9.53 0.61
N PRO A 205 0.01 8.67 0.28
CA PRO A 205 1.09 8.32 1.20
C PRO A 205 1.93 9.53 1.63
N ASP A 206 2.01 10.59 0.83
CA ASP A 206 2.77 11.80 1.17
C ASP A 206 2.07 12.60 2.30
N GLN A 207 0.76 12.41 2.48
CA GLN A 207 -0.04 13.06 3.53
C GLN A 207 -0.26 12.18 4.77
N ARG A 208 0.19 10.94 4.75
CA ARG A 208 0.02 9.93 5.80
C ARG A 208 1.08 10.02 6.88
#